data_5d697d91d9aa5652f64930cfa7b66055
#
_entry.id   5d697d91d9aa5652f64930cfa7b66055
#
_cell.length_a   1.000
_cell.length_b   1.000
_cell.length_c   1.000
_cell.angle_alpha   90.00
_cell.angle_beta   90.00
_cell.angle_gamma   90.00
#
_symmetry.space_group_name_H-M   'P 1'
#
loop_
_entity.id
_entity.type
_entity.pdbx_description
1 polymer ?
#
loop_
_entity_poly.entity_id
_entity_poly.type
_entity_poly.pdbx_seq_one_letter_code
_entity_poly.pdbx_strand_id
1 'polypeptide(L)'
;MSSQADIIKPDSRIVVQFSCGAASAVAGKLALAQYGDTHDVQFLNAYLANEHQDNRRFLADCEVWTGRKITVLRDEKYGADVLNVFRRERYMKGRTGASCTKLLKRRLLDTWKRPGDVMVLGFTAEEEHRLDDFRERNPDRPVIAPLIERGLGKEDCKAIIARTGIELPAMYRLGYEKESAA
;
A
#
# COMPACT_ATOMS: atom_id res chain seq x y z
N MET A 1 -20.09 -16.30 -4.14
CA MET A 1 -19.19 -15.15 -3.88
C MET A 1 -19.35 -14.82 -2.41
N SER A 2 -18.37 -15.17 -1.57
CA SER A 2 -18.40 -14.87 -0.14
C SER A 2 -18.42 -13.36 0.05
N SER A 3 -19.33 -12.86 0.87
CA SER A 3 -19.39 -11.44 1.24
C SER A 3 -18.09 -11.07 1.97
N GLN A 4 -17.58 -9.85 1.77
CA GLN A 4 -16.40 -9.37 2.51
C GLN A 4 -16.58 -9.39 4.02
N ALA A 5 -17.82 -9.28 4.50
CA ALA A 5 -18.16 -9.44 5.91
C ALA A 5 -17.73 -10.80 6.47
N ASP A 6 -17.69 -11.86 5.64
CA ASP A 6 -17.29 -13.21 6.06
C ASP A 6 -15.78 -13.39 6.17
N ILE A 7 -15.00 -12.43 5.62
CA ILE A 7 -13.53 -12.49 5.59
C ILE A 7 -12.91 -11.83 6.82
N ILE A 8 -13.63 -10.86 7.43
CA ILE A 8 -13.12 -10.04 8.54
C ILE A 8 -13.73 -10.57 9.84
N LYS A 9 -12.88 -11.19 10.68
CA LYS A 9 -13.28 -11.61 12.02
C LYS A 9 -13.27 -10.43 12.98
N PRO A 10 -14.08 -10.44 14.07
CA PRO A 10 -14.18 -9.31 15.01
C PRO A 10 -12.85 -8.86 15.64
N ASP A 11 -11.88 -9.74 15.76
CA ASP A 11 -10.55 -9.51 16.36
C ASP A 11 -9.43 -9.33 15.32
N SER A 12 -9.76 -9.32 14.02
CA SER A 12 -8.77 -9.11 12.96
C SER A 12 -8.19 -7.70 13.02
N ARG A 13 -6.87 -7.59 12.82
CA ARG A 13 -6.27 -6.29 12.49
C ARG A 13 -6.43 -6.02 11.00
N ILE A 14 -6.65 -4.75 10.67
CA ILE A 14 -6.73 -4.27 9.29
C ILE A 14 -5.45 -3.53 8.96
N VAL A 15 -4.70 -4.02 7.99
CA VAL A 15 -3.35 -3.54 7.69
C VAL A 15 -3.34 -2.87 6.32
N VAL A 16 -3.25 -1.55 6.31
CA VAL A 16 -3.16 -0.73 5.10
C VAL A 16 -1.73 -0.72 4.58
N GLN A 17 -1.53 -1.16 3.34
CA GLN A 17 -0.24 -1.00 2.66
C GLN A 17 -0.16 0.40 2.04
N PHE A 18 0.49 1.31 2.75
CA PHE A 18 0.65 2.69 2.32
C PHE A 18 1.91 2.87 1.48
N SER A 19 1.75 3.18 0.20
CA SER A 19 2.85 3.32 -0.77
C SER A 19 3.30 4.76 -1.02
N CYS A 20 2.84 5.72 -0.23
CA CYS A 20 3.02 7.16 -0.44
C CYS A 20 2.38 7.69 -1.75
N GLY A 21 1.32 7.03 -2.23
CA GLY A 21 0.54 7.49 -3.37
C GLY A 21 -0.92 7.79 -3.02
N ALA A 22 -1.61 8.56 -3.90
CA ALA A 22 -2.99 8.97 -3.68
C ALA A 22 -3.94 7.79 -3.47
N ALA A 23 -3.82 6.73 -4.27
CA ALA A 23 -4.68 5.56 -4.18
C ALA A 23 -4.54 4.85 -2.82
N SER A 24 -3.32 4.61 -2.35
CA SER A 24 -3.09 3.98 -1.05
C SER A 24 -3.54 4.86 0.12
N ALA A 25 -3.43 6.18 -0.01
CA ALA A 25 -3.91 7.13 1.00
C ALA A 25 -5.44 7.11 1.11
N VAL A 26 -6.14 7.18 -0.03
CA VAL A 26 -7.61 7.13 -0.08
C VAL A 26 -8.13 5.77 0.38
N ALA A 27 -7.52 4.67 -0.08
CA ALA A 27 -7.88 3.32 0.38
C ALA A 27 -7.76 3.18 1.90
N GLY A 28 -6.67 3.70 2.48
CA GLY A 28 -6.47 3.71 3.93
C GLY A 28 -7.51 4.56 4.68
N LYS A 29 -7.85 5.75 4.15
CA LYS A 29 -8.90 6.60 4.75
C LYS A 29 -10.27 5.95 4.72
N LEU A 30 -10.60 5.26 3.61
CA LEU A 30 -11.86 4.52 3.48
C LEU A 30 -11.91 3.32 4.44
N ALA A 31 -10.82 2.57 4.54
CA ALA A 31 -10.73 1.46 5.50
C ALA A 31 -10.86 1.95 6.95
N LEU A 32 -10.22 3.08 7.28
CA LEU A 32 -10.34 3.68 8.60
C LEU A 32 -11.77 4.15 8.90
N ALA A 33 -12.46 4.77 7.92
CA ALA A 33 -13.86 5.19 8.07
C ALA A 33 -14.81 4.00 8.24
N GLN A 34 -14.53 2.87 7.63
CA GLN A 34 -15.39 1.69 7.66
C GLN A 34 -15.13 0.79 8.88
N TYR A 35 -13.90 0.68 9.32
CA TYR A 35 -13.49 -0.29 10.33
C TYR A 35 -12.83 0.32 11.57
N GLY A 36 -12.52 1.61 11.55
CA GLY A 36 -11.74 2.26 12.60
C GLY A 36 -12.36 2.25 14.01
N ASP A 37 -13.69 2.13 14.11
CA ASP A 37 -14.42 2.06 15.38
C ASP A 37 -14.52 0.63 15.92
N THR A 38 -14.32 -0.38 15.07
CA THR A 38 -14.54 -1.79 15.42
C THR A 38 -13.28 -2.64 15.36
N HIS A 39 -12.26 -2.21 14.63
CA HIS A 39 -11.03 -2.96 14.41
C HIS A 39 -9.78 -2.09 14.59
N ASP A 40 -8.67 -2.74 14.92
CA ASP A 40 -7.36 -2.09 14.93
C ASP A 40 -6.86 -1.88 13.49
N VAL A 41 -6.97 -0.64 12.99
CA VAL A 41 -6.52 -0.25 11.65
C VAL A 41 -5.11 0.31 11.72
N GLN A 42 -4.16 -0.40 11.15
CA GLN A 42 -2.74 -0.08 11.13
C GLN A 42 -2.27 0.32 9.73
N PHE A 43 -1.40 1.31 9.64
CA PHE A 43 -0.79 1.74 8.37
C PHE A 43 0.68 1.35 8.33
N LEU A 44 1.11 0.72 7.24
CA LEU A 44 2.49 0.32 7.00
C LEU A 44 3.05 0.92 5.73
N ASN A 45 4.24 1.48 5.82
CA ASN A 45 5.04 1.90 4.67
C ASN A 45 6.37 1.16 4.65
N ALA A 46 6.72 0.56 3.52
CA ALA A 46 8.07 0.04 3.29
C ALA A 46 8.94 1.14 2.70
N TYR A 47 9.88 1.64 3.49
CA TYR A 47 10.80 2.71 3.09
C TYR A 47 11.80 2.23 2.03
N LEU A 48 12.01 3.03 1.00
CA LEU A 48 13.09 2.88 0.03
C LEU A 48 13.93 4.15 -0.03
N ALA A 49 15.26 4.00 0.03
CA ALA A 49 16.20 5.12 -0.04
C ALA A 49 16.21 5.82 -1.41
N ASN A 50 15.77 5.10 -2.45
CA ASN A 50 15.74 5.59 -3.84
C ASN A 50 14.42 6.28 -4.21
N GLU A 51 13.44 6.33 -3.32
CA GLU A 51 12.20 7.07 -3.56
C GLU A 51 12.42 8.57 -3.37
N HIS A 52 11.61 9.38 -4.06
CA HIS A 52 11.70 10.83 -3.96
C HIS A 52 11.45 11.30 -2.52
N GLN A 53 12.25 12.24 -2.02
CA GLN A 53 12.18 12.71 -0.62
C GLN A 53 10.81 13.28 -0.25
N ASP A 54 10.08 13.86 -1.21
CA ASP A 54 8.74 14.40 -1.02
C ASP A 54 7.71 13.34 -0.56
N ASN A 55 7.98 12.06 -0.76
CA ASN A 55 7.16 10.98 -0.20
C ASN A 55 7.08 11.05 1.34
N ARG A 56 8.12 11.61 2.00
CA ARG A 56 8.11 11.77 3.46
C ARG A 56 7.19 12.90 3.91
N ARG A 57 7.14 14.01 3.15
CA ARG A 57 6.17 15.07 3.38
C ARG A 57 4.74 14.53 3.21
N PHE A 58 4.46 13.88 2.07
CA PHE A 58 3.14 13.33 1.80
C PHE A 58 2.70 12.30 2.85
N LEU A 59 3.63 11.47 3.34
CA LEU A 59 3.36 10.54 4.45
C LEU A 59 2.94 11.31 5.71
N ALA A 60 3.68 12.36 6.09
CA ALA A 60 3.36 13.17 7.26
C ALA A 60 2.00 13.87 7.13
N ASP A 61 1.69 14.42 5.95
CA ASP A 61 0.39 15.02 5.66
C ASP A 61 -0.75 13.99 5.78
N CYS A 62 -0.53 12.77 5.30
CA CYS A 62 -1.50 11.67 5.43
C CYS A 62 -1.67 11.21 6.89
N GLU A 63 -0.63 11.23 7.72
CA GLU A 63 -0.77 10.98 9.16
C GLU A 63 -1.72 11.99 9.82
N VAL A 64 -1.56 13.28 9.49
CA VAL A 64 -2.46 14.33 9.99
C VAL A 64 -3.89 14.11 9.49
N TRP A 65 -4.05 13.86 8.19
CA TRP A 65 -5.37 13.65 7.58
C TRP A 65 -6.11 12.43 8.11
N THR A 66 -5.41 11.33 8.33
CA THR A 66 -6.03 10.10 8.85
C THR A 66 -6.18 10.12 10.37
N GLY A 67 -5.41 10.93 11.08
CA GLY A 67 -5.28 10.90 12.54
C GLY A 67 -4.59 9.62 13.04
N ARG A 68 -3.84 8.92 12.17
CA ARG A 68 -3.14 7.67 12.48
C ARG A 68 -1.67 7.74 12.09
N LYS A 69 -0.81 7.18 12.93
CA LYS A 69 0.61 7.02 12.62
C LYS A 69 0.81 5.94 11.56
N ILE A 70 1.76 6.18 10.65
CA ILE A 70 2.16 5.23 9.62
C ILE A 70 3.47 4.59 10.06
N THR A 71 3.44 3.30 10.36
CA THR A 71 4.65 2.55 10.73
C THR A 71 5.55 2.41 9.50
N VAL A 72 6.74 3.01 9.57
CA VAL A 72 7.73 2.95 8.50
C VAL A 72 8.69 1.80 8.76
N LEU A 73 8.65 0.80 7.92
CA LEU A 73 9.56 -0.35 7.95
C LEU A 73 10.75 -0.10 7.03
N ARG A 74 11.94 -0.51 7.46
CA ARG A 74 13.17 -0.36 6.70
C ARG A 74 13.92 -1.68 6.67
N ASP A 75 14.34 -2.10 5.48
CA ASP A 75 15.21 -3.25 5.35
C ASP A 75 16.65 -2.83 5.66
N GLU A 76 17.25 -3.46 6.68
CA GLU A 76 18.62 -3.15 7.11
C GLU A 76 19.67 -3.91 6.29
N LYS A 77 19.32 -5.13 5.82
CA LYS A 77 20.26 -5.99 5.08
C LYS A 77 20.79 -5.33 3.82
N TYR A 78 19.93 -4.61 3.10
CA TYR A 78 20.27 -3.91 1.87
C TYR A 78 20.31 -2.38 2.06
N GLY A 79 20.12 -1.88 3.30
CA GLY A 79 20.03 -0.45 3.60
C GLY A 79 18.81 0.22 2.97
N ALA A 80 17.76 -0.56 2.68
CA ALA A 80 16.58 -0.13 1.93
C ALA A 80 16.91 0.45 0.53
N ASP A 81 18.03 0.06 -0.06
CA ASP A 81 18.55 0.58 -1.33
C ASP A 81 18.38 -0.46 -2.44
N VAL A 82 17.66 -0.08 -3.49
CA VAL A 82 17.40 -0.90 -4.68
C VAL A 82 18.70 -1.31 -5.39
N LEU A 83 19.68 -0.40 -5.47
CA LEU A 83 20.96 -0.68 -6.11
C LEU A 83 21.77 -1.73 -5.33
N ASN A 84 21.71 -1.69 -4.00
CA ASN A 84 22.35 -2.70 -3.17
C ASN A 84 21.71 -4.08 -3.35
N VAL A 85 20.39 -4.15 -3.55
CA VAL A 85 19.73 -5.41 -3.91
C VAL A 85 20.28 -5.93 -5.24
N PHE A 86 20.30 -5.11 -6.28
CA PHE A 86 20.77 -5.53 -7.60
C PHE A 86 22.24 -5.99 -7.58
N ARG A 87 23.10 -5.29 -6.85
CA ARG A 87 24.53 -5.65 -6.71
C ARG A 87 24.73 -6.99 -5.98
N ARG A 88 23.98 -7.22 -4.90
CA ARG A 88 24.13 -8.44 -4.09
C ARG A 88 23.46 -9.65 -4.71
N GLU A 89 22.25 -9.47 -5.24
CA GLU A 89 21.48 -10.58 -5.84
C GLU A 89 21.89 -10.85 -7.30
N ARG A 90 22.67 -9.96 -7.93
CA ARG A 90 23.07 -10.01 -9.35
C ARG A 90 21.89 -10.20 -10.31
N TYR A 91 20.72 -9.69 -9.92
CA TYR A 91 19.47 -9.85 -10.63
C TYR A 91 18.56 -8.65 -10.41
N MET A 92 18.04 -8.06 -11.48
CA MET A 92 17.19 -6.86 -11.43
C MET A 92 15.72 -7.23 -11.55
N LYS A 93 15.33 -7.83 -12.68
CA LYS A 93 13.93 -8.11 -13.01
C LYS A 93 13.81 -9.33 -13.94
N GLY A 94 12.77 -10.13 -13.77
CA GLY A 94 12.42 -11.23 -14.64
C GLY A 94 10.90 -11.46 -14.69
N ARG A 95 10.50 -12.63 -15.18
CA ARG A 95 9.08 -13.01 -15.32
C ARG A 95 8.31 -12.95 -14.00
N THR A 96 8.98 -13.16 -12.88
CA THR A 96 8.39 -13.16 -11.52
C THR A 96 8.44 -11.78 -10.85
N GLY A 97 8.82 -10.73 -11.57
CA GLY A 97 8.91 -9.37 -11.07
C GLY A 97 10.32 -8.93 -10.68
N ALA A 98 10.44 -7.78 -10.03
CA ALA A 98 11.70 -7.19 -9.62
C ALA A 98 12.14 -7.74 -8.24
N SER A 99 13.44 -8.06 -8.10
CA SER A 99 14.03 -8.54 -6.84
C SER A 99 13.89 -7.52 -5.70
N CYS A 100 14.03 -6.23 -6.02
CA CYS A 100 13.87 -5.16 -5.03
C CYS A 100 12.45 -5.12 -4.43
N THR A 101 11.40 -5.26 -5.24
CA THR A 101 10.02 -5.32 -4.75
C THR A 101 9.79 -6.51 -3.83
N LYS A 102 10.35 -7.67 -4.20
CA LYS A 102 10.23 -8.88 -3.38
C LYS A 102 10.94 -8.72 -2.03
N LEU A 103 12.15 -8.20 -2.02
CA LEU A 103 13.02 -8.18 -0.83
C LEU A 103 12.77 -6.95 0.05
N LEU A 104 12.66 -5.76 -0.55
CA LEU A 104 12.56 -4.51 0.21
C LEU A 104 11.11 -4.13 0.57
N LYS A 105 10.11 -4.71 -0.11
CA LYS A 105 8.69 -4.43 0.18
C LYS A 105 7.97 -5.68 0.69
N ARG A 106 7.69 -6.67 -0.16
CA ARG A 106 6.83 -7.81 0.20
C ARG A 106 7.34 -8.56 1.42
N ARG A 107 8.59 -9.02 1.39
CA ARG A 107 9.19 -9.78 2.51
C ARG A 107 9.19 -8.96 3.79
N LEU A 108 9.54 -7.69 3.71
CA LEU A 108 9.56 -6.78 4.85
C LEU A 108 8.17 -6.62 5.49
N LEU A 109 7.16 -6.38 4.66
CA LEU A 109 5.77 -6.30 5.13
C LEU A 109 5.27 -7.64 5.70
N ASP A 110 5.65 -8.75 5.08
CA ASP A 110 5.25 -10.09 5.54
C ASP A 110 5.85 -10.45 6.91
N THR A 111 7.07 -10.00 7.21
CA THR A 111 7.68 -10.24 8.54
C THR A 111 7.00 -9.46 9.67
N TRP A 112 6.32 -8.37 9.36
CA TRP A 112 5.61 -7.54 10.33
C TRP A 112 4.17 -8.03 10.57
N LYS A 113 3.53 -8.57 9.56
CA LYS A 113 2.14 -9.04 9.62
C LYS A 113 2.00 -10.24 10.56
N ARG A 114 0.80 -10.38 11.11
CA ARG A 114 0.38 -11.51 11.94
C ARG A 114 -0.58 -12.42 11.16
N PRO A 115 -0.66 -13.70 11.52
CA PRO A 115 -1.74 -14.55 11.04
C PRO A 115 -3.10 -13.93 11.34
N GLY A 116 -4.00 -13.92 10.37
CA GLY A 116 -5.33 -13.31 10.52
C GLY A 116 -5.44 -11.82 10.21
N ASP A 117 -4.31 -11.13 9.95
CA ASP A 117 -4.36 -9.74 9.47
C ASP A 117 -5.07 -9.66 8.11
N VAL A 118 -5.98 -8.71 7.98
CA VAL A 118 -6.68 -8.39 6.73
C VAL A 118 -5.93 -7.26 6.02
N MET A 119 -5.53 -7.49 4.78
CA MET A 119 -4.77 -6.50 4.01
C MET A 119 -5.69 -5.52 3.30
N VAL A 120 -5.36 -4.23 3.35
CA VAL A 120 -5.97 -3.21 2.49
C VAL A 120 -5.00 -2.85 1.37
N LEU A 121 -5.44 -3.04 0.13
CA LEU A 121 -4.67 -2.71 -1.06
C LEU A 121 -5.30 -1.51 -1.78
N GLY A 122 -4.46 -0.58 -2.22
CA GLY A 122 -4.86 0.62 -2.96
C GLY A 122 -5.00 0.36 -4.47
N PHE A 123 -5.55 -0.79 -4.87
CA PHE A 123 -5.89 -1.04 -6.28
C PHE A 123 -7.12 -0.22 -6.65
N THR A 124 -7.01 0.54 -7.73
CA THR A 124 -8.10 1.35 -8.29
C THR A 124 -9.05 0.51 -9.14
N ALA A 125 -10.20 1.07 -9.52
CA ALA A 125 -11.20 0.35 -10.33
C ALA A 125 -10.61 -0.24 -11.62
N GLU A 126 -9.67 0.48 -12.25
CA GLU A 126 -9.00 0.02 -13.47
C GLU A 126 -8.03 -1.15 -13.23
N GLU A 127 -7.71 -1.43 -11.96
CA GLU A 127 -6.73 -2.45 -11.56
C GLU A 127 -7.38 -3.71 -10.95
N GLU A 128 -8.69 -3.93 -11.17
CA GLU A 128 -9.43 -5.08 -10.64
C GLU A 128 -8.75 -6.43 -10.96
N HIS A 129 -8.24 -6.58 -12.19
CA HIS A 129 -7.48 -7.76 -12.60
C HIS A 129 -6.27 -8.06 -11.70
N ARG A 130 -5.67 -7.03 -11.07
CA ARG A 130 -4.53 -7.20 -10.14
C ARG A 130 -4.99 -7.74 -8.78
N LEU A 131 -6.20 -7.41 -8.37
CA LEU A 131 -6.79 -7.96 -7.16
C LEU A 131 -7.09 -9.46 -7.34
N ASP A 132 -7.63 -9.84 -8.49
CA ASP A 132 -7.89 -11.24 -8.83
C ASP A 132 -6.60 -12.06 -8.89
N ASP A 133 -5.58 -11.55 -9.58
CA ASP A 133 -4.24 -12.11 -9.60
C ASP A 133 -3.64 -12.25 -8.19
N PHE A 134 -3.90 -11.27 -7.31
CA PHE A 134 -3.42 -11.31 -5.93
C PHE A 134 -4.12 -12.41 -5.13
N ARG A 135 -5.44 -12.51 -5.24
CA ARG A 135 -6.26 -13.52 -4.55
C ARG A 135 -5.88 -14.94 -4.99
N GLU A 136 -5.72 -15.14 -6.28
CA GLU A 136 -5.33 -16.43 -6.86
C GLU A 136 -3.96 -16.90 -6.33
N ARG A 137 -2.99 -15.99 -6.21
CA ARG A 137 -1.65 -16.31 -5.70
C ARG A 137 -1.55 -16.36 -4.18
N ASN A 138 -2.54 -15.87 -3.47
CA ASN A 138 -2.55 -15.77 -2.00
C ASN A 138 -3.92 -16.16 -1.43
N PRO A 139 -4.39 -17.40 -1.64
CA PRO A 139 -5.75 -17.81 -1.26
C PRO A 139 -6.03 -17.71 0.24
N ASP A 140 -4.98 -17.86 1.07
CA ASP A 140 -5.09 -17.81 2.53
C ASP A 140 -4.92 -16.39 3.11
N ARG A 141 -4.80 -15.37 2.27
CA ARG A 141 -4.60 -13.98 2.73
C ARG A 141 -5.86 -13.15 2.54
N PRO A 142 -6.58 -12.81 3.63
CA PRO A 142 -7.73 -11.92 3.54
C PRO A 142 -7.31 -10.57 2.99
N VAL A 143 -8.04 -10.08 1.98
CA VAL A 143 -7.76 -8.79 1.32
C VAL A 143 -9.03 -8.05 0.99
N ILE A 144 -8.99 -6.73 1.22
CA ILE A 144 -10.03 -5.78 0.82
C ILE A 144 -9.43 -4.71 -0.08
N ALA A 145 -10.18 -4.27 -1.07
CA ALA A 145 -9.79 -3.25 -2.04
C ALA A 145 -10.91 -2.18 -2.12
N PRO A 146 -10.95 -1.25 -1.15
CA PRO A 146 -12.09 -0.34 -0.99
C PRO A 146 -12.28 0.63 -2.15
N LEU A 147 -11.27 0.85 -2.99
CA LEU A 147 -11.40 1.67 -4.18
C LEU A 147 -12.18 0.94 -5.27
N ILE A 148 -11.85 -0.34 -5.53
CA ILE A 148 -12.57 -1.18 -6.49
C ILE A 148 -14.05 -1.29 -6.09
N GLU A 149 -14.32 -1.54 -4.81
CA GLU A 149 -15.68 -1.66 -4.27
C GLU A 149 -16.53 -0.41 -4.51
N ARG A 150 -15.89 0.76 -4.58
CA ARG A 150 -16.54 2.06 -4.79
C ARG A 150 -16.42 2.58 -6.20
N GLY A 151 -15.82 1.81 -7.12
CA GLY A 151 -15.58 2.23 -8.50
C GLY A 151 -14.66 3.44 -8.63
N LEU A 152 -13.75 3.66 -7.66
CA LEU A 152 -12.85 4.81 -7.67
C LEU A 152 -11.59 4.54 -8.50
N GLY A 153 -11.37 5.40 -9.50
CA GLY A 153 -10.20 5.39 -10.34
C GLY A 153 -9.05 6.24 -9.80
N LYS A 154 -7.96 6.30 -10.55
CA LYS A 154 -6.77 7.08 -10.17
C LYS A 154 -7.05 8.57 -10.08
N GLU A 155 -7.82 9.11 -11.02
CA GLU A 155 -8.17 10.53 -11.04
C GLU A 155 -9.08 10.89 -9.86
N ASP A 156 -10.01 10.01 -9.48
CA ASP A 156 -10.84 10.20 -8.31
C ASP A 156 -10.00 10.29 -7.03
N CYS A 157 -9.02 9.41 -6.89
CA CYS A 157 -8.11 9.43 -5.75
C CYS A 157 -7.30 10.73 -5.68
N LYS A 158 -6.78 11.21 -6.81
CA LYS A 158 -6.07 12.49 -6.90
C LYS A 158 -7.00 13.66 -6.51
N ALA A 159 -8.24 13.67 -7.02
CA ALA A 159 -9.22 14.69 -6.71
C ALA A 159 -9.63 14.68 -5.23
N ILE A 160 -9.77 13.52 -4.61
CA ILE A 160 -10.07 13.39 -3.19
C ILE A 160 -8.92 14.00 -2.36
N ILE A 161 -7.66 13.66 -2.64
CA ILE A 161 -6.50 14.23 -1.96
C ILE A 161 -6.45 15.76 -2.14
N ALA A 162 -6.63 16.25 -3.36
CA ALA A 162 -6.61 17.69 -3.65
C ALA A 162 -7.67 18.46 -2.85
N ARG A 163 -8.87 17.91 -2.66
CA ARG A 163 -9.94 18.52 -1.85
C ARG A 163 -9.59 18.64 -0.37
N THR A 164 -8.64 17.87 0.13
CA THR A 164 -8.17 17.99 1.52
C THR A 164 -7.15 19.10 1.71
N GLY A 165 -6.66 19.71 0.63
CA GLY A 165 -5.55 20.67 0.65
C GLY A 165 -4.17 20.02 0.71
N ILE A 166 -4.09 18.69 0.69
CA ILE A 166 -2.81 17.97 0.66
C ILE A 166 -2.26 18.01 -0.77
N GLU A 167 -1.03 18.47 -0.92
CA GLU A 167 -0.33 18.45 -2.20
C GLU A 167 0.08 17.02 -2.56
N LEU A 168 -0.21 16.59 -3.80
CA LEU A 168 0.21 15.29 -4.30
C LEU A 168 1.75 15.17 -4.31
N PRO A 169 2.31 13.96 -4.15
CA PRO A 169 3.74 13.73 -4.25
C PRO A 169 4.36 14.30 -5.53
N ALA A 170 5.57 14.83 -5.43
CA ALA A 170 6.27 15.47 -6.54
C ALA A 170 6.39 14.58 -7.79
N MET A 171 6.40 13.26 -7.62
CA MET A 171 6.47 12.30 -8.73
C MET A 171 5.29 12.41 -9.70
N TYR A 172 4.10 12.82 -9.24
CA TYR A 172 2.96 13.07 -10.12
C TYR A 172 3.21 14.23 -11.09
N ARG A 173 3.91 15.27 -10.63
CA ARG A 173 4.30 16.42 -11.50
C ARG A 173 5.36 16.05 -12.53
N LEU A 174 6.16 15.03 -12.26
CA LEU A 174 7.17 14.51 -13.16
C LEU A 174 6.62 13.49 -14.19
N GLY A 175 5.30 13.32 -14.25
CA GLY A 175 4.64 12.38 -15.18
C GLY A 175 4.70 10.92 -14.77
N TYR A 176 5.18 10.61 -13.57
CA TYR A 176 5.13 9.24 -13.03
C TYR A 176 3.75 8.98 -12.42
N GLU A 177 2.79 8.64 -13.27
CA GLU A 177 1.44 8.28 -12.82
C GLU A 177 1.35 6.87 -12.23
N LYS A 178 2.36 6.07 -12.47
CA LYS A 178 2.43 4.70 -11.94
C LYS A 178 3.15 4.72 -10.61
N GLU A 179 2.38 4.62 -9.56
CA GLU A 179 2.91 4.10 -8.31
C GLU A 179 3.61 2.77 -8.60
N SER A 180 4.80 2.61 -8.05
CA SER A 180 5.44 1.31 -8.05
C SER A 180 4.54 0.40 -7.23
N ALA A 181 3.70 -0.34 -7.93
CA ALA A 181 2.88 -1.34 -7.30
C ALA A 181 3.76 -2.33 -6.55
N ALA A 182 3.38 -2.58 -5.35
CA ALA A 182 3.93 -3.62 -4.52
C ALA A 182 3.83 -5.00 -5.18
#